data_57021355ae9bfa291184316169664dfc
#
_entry.id   57021355ae9bfa291184316169664dfc
#
_cell.length_a   1.000
_cell.length_b   1.000
_cell.length_c   1.000
_cell.angle_alpha   90.00
_cell.angle_beta   90.00
_cell.angle_gamma   90.00
#
_symmetry.space_group_name_H-M   'P 1'
#
loop_
_entity.id
_entity.type
_entity.pdbx_description
1 polymer ?
#
loop_
_entity_poly.entity_id
_entity_poly.type
_entity_poly.pdbx_seq_one_letter_code
_entity_poly.pdbx_strand_id
1 'polypeptide(L)'
;MVKQVFAAFPQGSAAGPEKFRGQAAMAGRRARWDLAITGGQPPLRPLRPPVLYRAPLPRTKLEASVPDGQVTGMLEIDGRTVAVSGWRGTVGHNWGSEHADSWVWLHAADFGAAPEAWLDLVLARIRVGPARSPWTAMGALSLAGDRIVLGGLGRRLRVDARPGRLTADVPSPRARLQLSVTTDDGDPVAVPYTDPRGGSRTVRHAALASVELIVRRPGDRALTLSSSRGAYEYGTRRDMPGIVPQPLPEG
;
A
#
# COMPACT_ATOMS: atom_id res chain seq x y z
N MET A 1 13.04 1.76 14.74
CA MET A 1 11.91 0.95 15.26
C MET A 1 10.74 1.10 14.27
N VAL A 2 10.32 0.03 13.62
CA VAL A 2 9.20 0.06 12.64
C VAL A 2 7.93 0.37 13.40
N LYS A 3 7.22 1.44 13.03
CA LYS A 3 5.94 1.86 13.64
C LYS A 3 4.75 1.65 12.69
N GLN A 4 4.88 0.77 11.73
CA GLN A 4 3.81 0.45 10.78
C GLN A 4 3.55 -1.06 10.80
N VAL A 5 2.28 -1.41 10.79
CA VAL A 5 1.82 -2.80 10.70
C VAL A 5 1.02 -2.93 9.41
N PHE A 6 1.44 -3.86 8.57
CA PHE A 6 0.71 -4.21 7.35
C PHE A 6 0.10 -5.58 7.56
N ALA A 7 -1.19 -5.66 7.38
CA ALA A 7 -1.91 -6.91 7.47
C ALA A 7 -2.89 -7.05 6.29
N ALA A 8 -2.81 -8.14 5.56
CA ALA A 8 -3.82 -8.55 4.60
C ALA A 8 -4.62 -9.69 5.23
N PHE A 9 -5.91 -9.45 5.56
CA PHE A 9 -6.75 -10.44 6.23
C PHE A 9 -8.12 -10.58 5.57
N PRO A 10 -8.80 -11.73 5.74
CA PRO A 10 -10.16 -11.91 5.25
C PRO A 10 -11.17 -11.09 6.05
N GLN A 11 -12.22 -10.71 5.40
CA GLN A 11 -13.31 -9.80 5.74
C GLN A 11 -13.72 -9.70 7.20
N GLY A 12 -13.73 -8.47 7.75
CA GLY A 12 -14.43 -8.08 8.98
C GLY A 12 -15.23 -6.79 8.74
N SER A 13 -16.45 -6.74 9.26
CA SER A 13 -17.35 -5.60 9.19
C SER A 13 -16.93 -4.46 10.12
N ALA A 14 -16.99 -3.24 9.63
CA ALA A 14 -16.54 -2.05 10.34
C ALA A 14 -17.54 -1.56 11.40
N ALA A 15 -17.29 -1.84 12.68
CA ALA A 15 -17.83 -1.06 13.79
C ALA A 15 -17.06 -1.25 15.11
N GLY A 16 -15.81 -1.72 15.06
CA GLY A 16 -14.98 -1.88 16.25
C GLY A 16 -13.49 -2.00 15.88
N PRO A 17 -12.58 -2.10 16.86
CA PRO A 17 -11.19 -2.33 16.55
C PRO A 17 -11.02 -3.65 15.80
N GLU A 18 -10.37 -3.62 14.64
CA GLU A 18 -9.94 -4.84 13.98
C GLU A 18 -8.80 -5.46 14.80
N LYS A 19 -8.93 -6.75 15.15
CA LYS A 19 -7.95 -7.46 15.98
C LYS A 19 -7.15 -8.44 15.15
N PHE A 20 -5.85 -8.47 15.38
CA PHE A 20 -4.89 -9.30 14.67
C PHE A 20 -4.07 -10.08 15.67
N ARG A 21 -4.26 -11.40 15.70
CA ARG A 21 -3.48 -12.32 16.51
C ARG A 21 -2.80 -13.34 15.63
N GLY A 22 -1.56 -13.64 15.93
CA GLY A 22 -0.84 -14.63 15.18
C GLY A 22 0.57 -14.85 15.69
N GLN A 23 1.23 -15.77 15.03
CA GLN A 23 2.63 -16.08 15.24
C GLN A 23 3.25 -16.49 13.91
N ALA A 24 4.54 -16.32 13.80
CA ALA A 24 5.33 -16.81 12.68
C ALA A 24 6.72 -17.24 13.16
N ALA A 25 7.27 -18.24 12.48
CA ALA A 25 8.64 -18.68 12.69
C ALA A 25 9.35 -18.82 11.35
N MET A 26 10.61 -18.42 11.30
CA MET A 26 11.46 -18.55 10.12
C MET A 26 12.93 -18.50 10.51
N ALA A 27 13.72 -19.44 10.01
CA ALA A 27 15.18 -19.48 10.23
C ALA A 27 15.59 -19.35 11.72
N GLY A 28 14.86 -20.03 12.62
CA GLY A 28 15.11 -20.00 14.06
C GLY A 28 14.63 -18.75 14.79
N ARG A 29 14.05 -17.79 14.08
CA ARG A 29 13.44 -16.59 14.67
C ARG A 29 11.95 -16.80 14.86
N ARG A 30 11.38 -16.16 15.86
CA ARG A 30 9.95 -16.25 16.19
C ARG A 30 9.37 -14.85 16.40
N ALA A 31 8.15 -14.65 15.91
CA ALA A 31 7.35 -13.49 16.20
C ALA A 31 5.94 -13.90 16.63
N ARG A 32 5.37 -13.21 17.60
CA ARG A 32 3.97 -13.33 18.01
C ARG A 32 3.38 -11.94 18.16
N TRP A 33 2.12 -11.79 17.81
CA TRP A 33 1.43 -10.50 17.93
C TRP A 33 0.00 -10.67 18.43
N ASP A 34 -0.43 -9.71 19.22
CA ASP A 34 -1.81 -9.46 19.62
C ASP A 34 -2.04 -7.96 19.51
N LEU A 35 -2.60 -7.54 18.38
CA LEU A 35 -2.72 -6.14 17.99
C LEU A 35 -4.18 -5.81 17.70
N ALA A 36 -4.54 -4.56 17.92
CA ALA A 36 -5.80 -3.98 17.49
C ALA A 36 -5.53 -2.69 16.73
N ILE A 37 -6.30 -2.43 15.68
CA ILE A 37 -6.28 -1.16 14.97
C ILE A 37 -7.64 -0.50 15.05
N THR A 38 -7.65 0.79 15.37
CA THR A 38 -8.84 1.64 15.37
C THR A 38 -8.64 2.77 14.38
N GLY A 39 -9.56 2.94 13.45
CA GLY A 39 -9.52 4.02 12.46
C GLY A 39 -10.70 4.98 12.63
N GLY A 40 -10.44 6.28 12.49
CA GLY A 40 -11.48 7.33 12.48
C GLY A 40 -11.93 7.75 11.09
N GLN A 41 -11.33 7.17 10.05
CA GLN A 41 -11.59 7.53 8.65
C GLN A 41 -12.52 6.48 7.98
N PRO A 42 -13.48 6.92 7.14
CA PRO A 42 -14.26 5.98 6.34
C PRO A 42 -13.38 5.11 5.44
N PRO A 43 -13.78 3.86 5.13
CA PRO A 43 -13.05 3.00 4.21
C PRO A 43 -12.73 3.68 2.88
N LEU A 44 -11.58 3.35 2.31
CA LEU A 44 -11.17 3.81 1.00
C LEU A 44 -11.46 2.73 -0.05
N ARG A 45 -12.40 3.02 -0.94
CA ARG A 45 -12.73 2.22 -2.13
C ARG A 45 -12.27 2.96 -3.38
N PRO A 46 -11.05 2.71 -3.85
CA PRO A 46 -10.45 3.55 -4.88
C PRO A 46 -10.92 3.27 -6.31
N LEU A 47 -11.53 2.12 -6.59
CA LEU A 47 -12.05 1.82 -7.92
C LEU A 47 -13.22 2.73 -8.27
N ARG A 48 -13.08 3.47 -9.36
CA ARG A 48 -14.12 4.39 -9.87
C ARG A 48 -14.40 4.13 -11.35
N PRO A 49 -15.66 4.13 -11.77
CA PRO A 49 -16.89 4.27 -10.97
C PRO A 49 -17.16 3.03 -10.08
N PRO A 50 -18.03 3.13 -9.06
CA PRO A 50 -18.28 2.03 -8.10
C PRO A 50 -18.76 0.72 -8.74
N VAL A 51 -19.40 0.77 -9.91
CA VAL A 51 -19.82 -0.41 -10.66
C VAL A 51 -18.65 -1.37 -10.97
N LEU A 52 -17.41 -0.88 -11.01
CA LEU A 52 -16.22 -1.71 -11.24
C LEU A 52 -16.01 -2.76 -10.15
N TYR A 53 -16.57 -2.57 -8.94
CA TYR A 53 -16.54 -3.61 -7.90
C TYR A 53 -17.37 -4.84 -8.25
N ARG A 54 -18.36 -4.70 -9.11
CA ARG A 54 -19.23 -5.79 -9.61
C ARG A 54 -18.89 -6.24 -11.03
N ALA A 55 -18.17 -5.41 -11.77
CA ALA A 55 -17.80 -5.71 -13.16
C ALA A 55 -16.75 -6.84 -13.23
N PRO A 56 -16.67 -7.60 -14.33
CA PRO A 56 -15.66 -8.63 -14.53
C PRO A 56 -14.23 -8.07 -14.60
N LEU A 57 -14.07 -6.80 -14.94
CA LEU A 57 -12.80 -6.08 -14.98
C LEU A 57 -12.84 -4.82 -14.11
N PRO A 58 -11.70 -4.43 -13.48
CA PRO A 58 -10.46 -5.19 -13.37
C PRO A 58 -10.66 -6.49 -12.58
N ARG A 59 -9.86 -7.52 -12.83
CA ARG A 59 -9.98 -8.83 -12.16
C ARG A 59 -9.55 -8.81 -10.70
N THR A 60 -8.79 -7.82 -10.28
CA THR A 60 -8.46 -7.52 -8.89
C THR A 60 -9.29 -6.34 -8.40
N LYS A 61 -9.91 -6.49 -7.26
CA LYS A 61 -10.57 -5.44 -6.49
C LYS A 61 -9.73 -5.12 -5.28
N LEU A 62 -9.88 -3.93 -4.73
CA LEU A 62 -9.13 -3.52 -3.55
C LEU A 62 -9.93 -2.52 -2.71
N GLU A 63 -9.70 -2.57 -1.42
CA GLU A 63 -10.27 -1.67 -0.43
C GLU A 63 -9.27 -1.49 0.71
N ALA A 64 -9.15 -0.30 1.27
CA ALA A 64 -8.58 -0.12 2.59
C ALA A 64 -9.73 0.08 3.57
N SER A 65 -10.00 -0.94 4.40
CA SER A 65 -11.04 -0.89 5.43
C SER A 65 -10.68 0.12 6.50
N VAL A 66 -9.41 0.20 6.84
CA VAL A 66 -8.82 1.25 7.70
C VAL A 66 -7.68 1.91 6.93
N PRO A 67 -7.94 3.01 6.20
CA PRO A 67 -6.90 3.68 5.41
C PRO A 67 -5.84 4.38 6.28
N ASP A 68 -6.18 4.71 7.52
CA ASP A 68 -5.29 5.24 8.53
C ASP A 68 -5.88 5.00 9.92
N GLY A 69 -5.13 4.34 10.78
CA GLY A 69 -5.59 3.97 12.11
C GLY A 69 -4.48 3.97 13.15
N GLN A 70 -4.91 3.90 14.40
CA GLN A 70 -4.03 3.76 15.56
C GLN A 70 -3.92 2.29 15.96
N VAL A 71 -2.71 1.76 15.98
CA VAL A 71 -2.41 0.39 16.35
C VAL A 71 -1.98 0.34 17.81
N THR A 72 -2.57 -0.57 18.56
CA THR A 72 -2.24 -0.85 19.96
C THR A 72 -2.09 -2.35 20.20
N GLY A 73 -1.38 -2.75 21.23
CA GLY A 73 -1.23 -4.15 21.62
C GLY A 73 0.19 -4.55 21.94
N MET A 74 0.53 -5.80 21.66
CA MET A 74 1.81 -6.40 22.04
C MET A 74 2.42 -7.13 20.85
N LEU A 75 3.74 -6.93 20.66
CA LEU A 75 4.58 -7.75 19.80
C LEU A 75 5.59 -8.49 20.66
N GLU A 76 5.84 -9.75 20.36
CA GLU A 76 6.97 -10.51 20.90
C GLU A 76 7.84 -10.93 19.73
N ILE A 77 9.12 -10.61 19.79
CA ILE A 77 10.09 -10.98 18.76
C ILE A 77 11.28 -11.60 19.45
N ASP A 78 11.55 -12.87 19.20
CA ASP A 78 12.62 -13.66 19.80
C ASP A 78 12.67 -13.53 21.32
N GLY A 79 11.50 -13.61 21.99
CA GLY A 79 11.37 -13.49 23.43
C GLY A 79 11.40 -12.05 23.99
N ARG A 80 11.57 -11.05 23.11
CA ARG A 80 11.49 -9.64 23.51
C ARG A 80 10.09 -9.09 23.28
N THR A 81 9.49 -8.58 24.33
CA THR A 81 8.15 -7.98 24.26
C THR A 81 8.27 -6.48 23.93
N VAL A 82 7.47 -6.02 22.99
CA VAL A 82 7.34 -4.63 22.58
C VAL A 82 5.89 -4.20 22.73
N ALA A 83 5.63 -3.26 23.61
CA ALA A 83 4.32 -2.63 23.73
C ALA A 83 4.11 -1.71 22.51
N VAL A 84 3.00 -1.92 21.82
CA VAL A 84 2.56 -1.09 20.70
C VAL A 84 1.52 -0.11 21.21
N SER A 85 1.80 1.18 21.12
CA SER A 85 0.89 2.22 21.60
C SER A 85 0.85 3.37 20.59
N GLY A 86 -0.29 3.53 19.94
CA GLY A 86 -0.52 4.63 19.01
C GLY A 86 0.36 4.60 17.75
N TRP A 87 0.82 3.42 17.31
CA TRP A 87 1.51 3.33 16.02
C TRP A 87 0.50 3.53 14.89
N ARG A 88 0.90 4.24 13.85
CA ARG A 88 0.04 4.38 12.68
C ARG A 88 0.08 3.12 11.83
N GLY A 89 -1.06 2.77 11.26
CA GLY A 89 -1.19 1.60 10.42
C GLY A 89 -2.37 1.70 9.46
N THR A 90 -2.40 0.79 8.51
CA THR A 90 -3.50 0.64 7.55
C THR A 90 -3.92 -0.82 7.47
N VAL A 91 -5.19 -1.06 7.18
CA VAL A 91 -5.71 -2.37 6.82
C VAL A 91 -6.25 -2.30 5.42
N GLY A 92 -5.62 -3.06 4.53
CA GLY A 92 -6.04 -3.20 3.15
C GLY A 92 -6.43 -4.63 2.82
N HIS A 93 -7.34 -4.77 1.86
CA HIS A 93 -7.75 -6.04 1.31
C HIS A 93 -7.84 -5.97 -0.21
N ASN A 94 -7.31 -6.96 -0.87
CA ASN A 94 -7.53 -7.18 -2.29
C ASN A 94 -8.15 -8.56 -2.53
N TRP A 95 -8.99 -8.66 -3.52
CA TRP A 95 -9.64 -9.91 -3.90
C TRP A 95 -9.89 -9.96 -5.40
N GLY A 96 -10.13 -11.15 -5.90
CA GLY A 96 -10.41 -11.36 -7.33
C GLY A 96 -9.77 -12.62 -7.86
N SER A 97 -9.72 -12.74 -9.17
CA SER A 97 -9.25 -13.97 -9.85
C SER A 97 -7.82 -13.88 -10.38
N GLU A 98 -7.23 -12.69 -10.37
CA GLU A 98 -5.91 -12.48 -10.96
C GLU A 98 -5.35 -11.13 -10.51
N HIS A 99 -4.07 -11.06 -10.16
CA HIS A 99 -3.37 -9.81 -9.90
C HIS A 99 -3.17 -9.01 -11.20
N ALA A 100 -2.93 -7.70 -11.05
CA ALA A 100 -2.56 -6.84 -12.16
C ALA A 100 -1.30 -7.35 -12.89
N ASP A 101 -1.09 -6.93 -14.14
CA ASP A 101 0.12 -7.27 -14.90
C ASP A 101 1.38 -6.66 -14.27
N SER A 102 1.26 -5.43 -13.79
CA SER A 102 2.26 -4.76 -12.97
C SER A 102 1.56 -3.78 -12.04
N TRP A 103 2.06 -3.63 -10.83
CA TRP A 103 1.52 -2.67 -9.87
C TRP A 103 2.58 -2.09 -8.95
N VAL A 104 2.25 -0.96 -8.39
CA VAL A 104 2.86 -0.40 -7.20
C VAL A 104 1.75 -0.17 -6.20
N TRP A 105 1.94 -0.57 -4.96
CA TRP A 105 1.19 -0.07 -3.83
C TRP A 105 2.12 0.77 -2.95
N LEU A 106 1.66 1.94 -2.56
CA LEU A 106 2.36 2.85 -1.68
C LEU A 106 1.41 3.35 -0.61
N HIS A 107 1.76 3.08 0.63
CA HIS A 107 1.13 3.74 1.77
C HIS A 107 2.16 4.57 2.51
N ALA A 108 1.84 5.82 2.82
CA ALA A 108 2.73 6.69 3.58
C ALA A 108 1.92 7.53 4.57
N ALA A 109 2.49 7.70 5.75
CA ALA A 109 1.96 8.50 6.83
C ALA A 109 3.12 9.19 7.57
N ASP A 110 2.81 9.92 8.64
CA ASP A 110 3.85 10.63 9.42
C ASP A 110 4.66 11.61 8.57
N PHE A 111 4.00 12.39 7.73
CA PHE A 111 4.65 13.45 6.98
C PHE A 111 5.04 14.58 7.94
N GLY A 112 6.34 14.95 7.95
CA GLY A 112 6.88 15.91 8.94
C GLY A 112 6.15 17.24 8.98
N ALA A 113 5.73 17.79 7.83
CA ALA A 113 5.02 19.06 7.75
C ALA A 113 3.48 18.92 7.93
N ALA A 114 2.94 17.69 7.92
CA ALA A 114 1.53 17.39 8.10
C ALA A 114 1.39 16.00 8.74
N PRO A 115 1.60 15.86 10.05
CA PRO A 115 1.66 14.55 10.72
C PRO A 115 0.37 13.74 10.62
N GLU A 116 -0.79 14.43 10.47
CA GLU A 116 -2.09 13.79 10.30
C GLU A 116 -2.35 13.29 8.87
N ALA A 117 -1.53 13.74 7.90
CA ALA A 117 -1.71 13.34 6.51
C ALA A 117 -1.34 11.87 6.30
N TRP A 118 -2.03 11.25 5.34
CA TRP A 118 -1.70 9.93 4.83
C TRP A 118 -1.96 9.85 3.34
N LEU A 119 -1.19 9.02 2.68
CA LEU A 119 -1.32 8.66 1.27
C LEU A 119 -1.53 7.16 1.15
N ASP A 120 -2.55 6.75 0.42
CA ASP A 120 -2.71 5.38 -0.06
C ASP A 120 -2.88 5.43 -1.58
N LEU A 121 -1.96 4.84 -2.32
CA LEU A 121 -1.88 4.92 -3.77
C LEU A 121 -1.61 3.56 -4.37
N VAL A 122 -2.43 3.18 -5.33
CA VAL A 122 -2.17 2.06 -6.22
C VAL A 122 -1.99 2.57 -7.63
N LEU A 123 -0.87 2.22 -8.23
CA LEU A 123 -0.61 2.35 -9.66
C LEU A 123 -0.68 0.95 -10.27
N ALA A 124 -1.47 0.75 -11.31
CA ALA A 124 -1.63 -0.57 -11.89
C ALA A 124 -1.71 -0.54 -13.42
N ARG A 125 -1.23 -1.63 -14.01
CA ARG A 125 -1.48 -2.00 -15.40
C ARG A 125 -2.17 -3.35 -15.44
N ILE A 126 -3.19 -3.47 -16.26
CA ILE A 126 -3.87 -4.74 -16.48
C ILE A 126 -3.59 -5.25 -17.89
N ARG A 127 -3.75 -6.54 -18.05
CA ARG A 127 -3.71 -7.17 -19.37
C ARG A 127 -5.11 -7.26 -19.95
N VAL A 128 -5.26 -6.85 -21.20
CA VAL A 128 -6.52 -6.93 -21.96
C VAL A 128 -6.18 -7.66 -23.26
N GLY A 129 -6.45 -8.97 -23.30
CA GLY A 129 -5.97 -9.83 -24.38
C GLY A 129 -4.42 -9.81 -24.44
N PRO A 130 -3.81 -9.63 -25.63
CA PRO A 130 -2.36 -9.54 -25.78
C PRO A 130 -1.77 -8.19 -25.32
N ALA A 131 -2.60 -7.16 -25.21
CA ALA A 131 -2.17 -5.79 -24.91
C ALA A 131 -2.09 -5.52 -23.41
N ARG A 132 -1.28 -4.54 -23.04
CA ARG A 132 -1.22 -3.95 -21.70
C ARG A 132 -1.90 -2.60 -21.70
N SER A 133 -2.68 -2.33 -20.67
CA SER A 133 -3.22 -0.99 -20.46
C SER A 133 -2.08 0.02 -20.18
N PRO A 134 -2.30 1.31 -20.41
CA PRO A 134 -1.53 2.35 -19.75
C PRO A 134 -1.57 2.17 -18.22
N TRP A 135 -0.65 2.85 -17.52
CA TRP A 135 -0.75 2.97 -16.08
C TRP A 135 -2.05 3.67 -15.69
N THR A 136 -2.70 3.17 -14.68
CA THR A 136 -3.84 3.80 -14.00
C THR A 136 -3.48 4.07 -12.56
N ALA A 137 -3.92 5.20 -12.03
CA ALA A 137 -3.75 5.55 -10.62
C ALA A 137 -5.10 5.49 -9.92
N MET A 138 -5.11 5.00 -8.68
CA MET A 138 -6.27 4.97 -7.81
C MET A 138 -5.80 5.08 -6.36
N GLY A 139 -6.57 5.75 -5.51
CA GLY A 139 -6.21 5.97 -4.12
C GLY A 139 -6.69 7.30 -3.60
N ALA A 140 -6.11 7.73 -2.50
CA ALA A 140 -6.37 9.04 -1.91
C ALA A 140 -5.16 9.58 -1.15
N LEU A 141 -5.06 10.91 -1.11
CA LEU A 141 -4.28 11.67 -0.15
C LEU A 141 -5.25 12.32 0.83
N SER A 142 -5.09 12.10 2.13
CA SER A 142 -5.74 12.88 3.16
C SER A 142 -4.80 13.97 3.63
N LEU A 143 -5.27 15.20 3.61
CA LEU A 143 -4.47 16.35 3.99
C LEU A 143 -5.38 17.43 4.60
N ALA A 144 -5.09 17.84 5.83
CA ALA A 144 -5.88 18.80 6.59
C ALA A 144 -7.38 18.44 6.66
N GLY A 145 -7.69 17.16 6.88
CA GLY A 145 -9.06 16.64 6.94
C GLY A 145 -9.76 16.48 5.59
N ASP A 146 -9.14 16.91 4.49
CA ASP A 146 -9.69 16.78 3.14
C ASP A 146 -9.14 15.53 2.44
N ARG A 147 -10.03 14.69 1.91
CA ARG A 147 -9.66 13.49 1.16
C ARG A 147 -9.65 13.78 -0.34
N ILE A 148 -8.46 13.85 -0.90
CA ILE A 148 -8.22 14.10 -2.32
C ILE A 148 -8.15 12.75 -3.04
N VAL A 149 -9.15 12.44 -3.85
CA VAL A 149 -9.18 11.22 -4.66
C VAL A 149 -8.17 11.34 -5.80
N LEU A 150 -7.36 10.32 -5.98
CA LEU A 150 -6.28 10.25 -6.96
C LEU A 150 -6.68 9.52 -8.23
N GLY A 151 -6.05 9.87 -9.34
CA GLY A 151 -6.30 9.29 -10.65
C GLY A 151 -7.54 9.88 -11.34
N GLY A 152 -8.16 9.07 -12.17
CA GLY A 152 -9.32 9.42 -12.98
C GLY A 152 -9.09 9.14 -14.47
N LEU A 153 -10.17 8.81 -15.17
CA LEU A 153 -10.13 8.52 -16.60
C LEU A 153 -9.75 9.78 -17.42
N GLY A 154 -8.98 9.57 -18.49
CA GLY A 154 -8.61 10.63 -19.42
C GLY A 154 -7.54 11.62 -18.90
N ARG A 155 -7.03 11.45 -17.70
CA ARG A 155 -6.01 12.33 -17.13
C ARG A 155 -4.60 11.78 -17.39
N ARG A 156 -3.68 12.69 -17.73
CA ARG A 156 -2.30 12.33 -18.05
C ARG A 156 -1.54 11.92 -16.78
N LEU A 157 -1.26 10.62 -16.66
CA LEU A 157 -0.45 10.00 -15.63
C LEU A 157 0.95 9.68 -16.21
N ARG A 158 2.00 10.00 -15.48
CA ARG A 158 3.37 9.58 -15.80
C ARG A 158 3.89 8.72 -14.66
N VAL A 159 4.49 7.59 -14.98
CA VAL A 159 5.01 6.63 -14.00
C VAL A 159 6.31 6.02 -14.53
N ASP A 160 7.38 6.14 -13.77
CA ASP A 160 8.56 5.28 -13.85
C ASP A 160 8.63 4.50 -12.54
N ALA A 161 8.32 3.20 -12.63
CA ALA A 161 8.25 2.31 -11.49
C ALA A 161 9.20 1.14 -11.69
N ARG A 162 10.03 0.88 -10.69
CA ARG A 162 11.01 -0.21 -10.65
C ARG A 162 11.03 -0.84 -9.25
N PRO A 163 11.57 -2.05 -9.11
CA PRO A 163 11.81 -2.60 -7.78
C PRO A 163 12.62 -1.63 -6.91
N GLY A 164 11.99 -1.08 -5.86
CA GLY A 164 12.62 -0.18 -4.90
C GLY A 164 12.66 1.31 -5.29
N ARG A 165 12.11 1.70 -6.43
CA ARG A 165 12.05 3.11 -6.85
C ARG A 165 10.78 3.46 -7.59
N LEU A 166 10.23 4.62 -7.31
CA LEU A 166 9.09 5.17 -8.03
C LEU A 166 9.30 6.68 -8.27
N THR A 167 9.04 7.12 -9.48
CA THR A 167 8.68 8.51 -9.74
C THR A 167 7.33 8.54 -10.44
N ALA A 168 6.42 9.36 -9.96
CA ALA A 168 5.09 9.46 -10.54
C ALA A 168 4.56 10.88 -10.51
N ASP A 169 3.80 11.22 -11.54
CA ASP A 169 3.06 12.46 -11.66
C ASP A 169 1.57 12.10 -11.76
N VAL A 170 0.89 12.13 -10.63
CA VAL A 170 -0.46 11.60 -10.43
C VAL A 170 -1.48 12.73 -10.45
N PRO A 171 -2.39 12.74 -11.44
CA PRO A 171 -3.45 13.72 -11.51
C PRO A 171 -4.57 13.41 -10.51
N SER A 172 -5.28 14.46 -10.10
CA SER A 172 -6.53 14.42 -9.37
C SER A 172 -7.46 15.52 -9.91
N PRO A 173 -8.76 15.42 -9.70
CA PRO A 173 -9.67 16.54 -10.02
C PRO A 173 -9.33 17.85 -9.32
N ARG A 174 -8.75 17.78 -8.11
CA ARG A 174 -8.51 18.93 -7.24
C ARG A 174 -7.03 19.21 -6.95
N ALA A 175 -6.12 18.36 -7.43
CA ALA A 175 -4.70 18.51 -7.19
C ALA A 175 -3.86 17.77 -8.24
N ARG A 176 -2.57 18.02 -8.24
CA ARG A 176 -1.57 17.24 -8.92
C ARG A 176 -0.49 16.85 -7.92
N LEU A 177 -0.13 15.57 -7.90
CA LEU A 177 0.85 15.01 -7.00
C LEU A 177 2.08 14.58 -7.79
N GLN A 178 3.25 15.07 -7.38
CA GLN A 178 4.53 14.57 -7.87
C GLN A 178 5.17 13.76 -6.74
N LEU A 179 5.49 12.50 -7.01
CA LEU A 179 6.04 11.56 -6.03
C LEU A 179 7.43 11.11 -6.43
N SER A 180 8.29 10.99 -5.41
CA SER A 180 9.56 10.27 -5.49
C SER A 180 9.63 9.31 -4.31
N VAL A 181 9.92 8.03 -4.57
CA VAL A 181 10.02 7.00 -3.54
C VAL A 181 11.31 6.22 -3.76
N THR A 182 12.04 5.97 -2.69
CA THR A 182 13.20 5.08 -2.65
C THR A 182 13.12 4.13 -1.46
N THR A 183 13.67 2.93 -1.63
CA THR A 183 13.73 1.90 -0.59
C THR A 183 15.16 1.57 -0.20
N ASP A 184 16.12 2.44 -0.52
CA ASP A 184 17.54 2.16 -0.39
C ASP A 184 17.95 1.97 1.10
N ASP A 185 17.24 2.65 2.03
CA ASP A 185 17.46 2.57 3.46
C ASP A 185 16.59 1.49 4.16
N GLY A 186 15.68 0.87 3.43
CA GLY A 186 14.81 -0.18 3.92
C GLY A 186 15.36 -1.56 3.55
N ASP A 187 15.19 -2.55 4.42
CA ASP A 187 15.53 -3.93 4.12
C ASP A 187 14.39 -4.62 3.35
N PRO A 188 14.35 -4.50 2.00
CA PRO A 188 13.23 -4.99 1.22
C PRO A 188 13.25 -6.51 1.14
N VAL A 189 12.08 -7.10 1.25
CA VAL A 189 11.89 -8.53 1.08
C VAL A 189 11.22 -8.82 -0.25
N ALA A 190 11.55 -9.96 -0.84
CA ALA A 190 10.85 -10.48 -1.98
C ALA A 190 10.00 -11.68 -1.55
N VAL A 191 8.72 -11.67 -1.90
CA VAL A 191 7.79 -12.73 -1.53
C VAL A 191 7.08 -13.27 -2.77
N PRO A 192 6.76 -14.58 -2.80
CA PRO A 192 5.97 -15.16 -3.88
C PRO A 192 4.48 -14.84 -3.67
N TYR A 193 3.83 -14.29 -4.68
CA TYR A 193 2.38 -14.13 -4.74
C TYR A 193 1.80 -15.14 -5.74
N THR A 194 0.85 -15.95 -5.29
CA THR A 194 0.18 -16.92 -6.14
C THR A 194 -1.16 -16.38 -6.62
N ASP A 195 -1.40 -16.47 -7.92
CA ASP A 195 -2.72 -16.15 -8.49
C ASP A 195 -3.72 -17.29 -8.19
N PRO A 196 -5.00 -17.00 -7.94
CA PRO A 196 -6.03 -18.01 -7.75
C PRO A 196 -6.18 -18.99 -8.94
N ARG A 197 -5.79 -18.57 -10.13
CA ARG A 197 -5.78 -19.40 -11.36
C ARG A 197 -4.48 -20.14 -11.60
N GLY A 198 -3.57 -20.15 -10.64
CA GLY A 198 -2.24 -20.71 -10.75
C GLY A 198 -1.22 -19.71 -11.28
N GLY A 199 0.05 -20.08 -11.14
CA GLY A 199 1.17 -19.21 -11.41
C GLY A 199 1.58 -18.39 -10.19
N SER A 200 2.86 -18.13 -10.08
CA SER A 200 3.45 -17.33 -9.02
C SER A 200 4.18 -16.14 -9.62
N ARG A 201 4.30 -15.07 -8.86
CA ARG A 201 5.10 -13.91 -9.22
C ARG A 201 5.85 -13.41 -8.00
N THR A 202 7.02 -12.90 -8.23
CA THR A 202 7.81 -12.27 -7.19
C THR A 202 7.28 -10.85 -6.97
N VAL A 203 7.07 -10.51 -5.71
CA VAL A 203 6.69 -9.16 -5.27
C VAL A 203 7.77 -8.65 -4.35
N ARG A 204 8.31 -7.48 -4.65
CA ARG A 204 9.25 -6.80 -3.76
C ARG A 204 8.49 -5.85 -2.86
N HIS A 205 8.67 -6.04 -1.56
CA HIS A 205 8.04 -5.23 -0.51
C HIS A 205 9.10 -4.60 0.38
N ALA A 206 8.93 -3.32 0.66
CA ALA A 206 9.72 -2.58 1.64
C ALA A 206 8.78 -1.98 2.69
N ALA A 207 8.98 -2.35 3.95
CA ALA A 207 8.21 -1.81 5.07
C ALA A 207 8.60 -0.37 5.42
N LEU A 208 9.80 0.05 5.00
CA LEU A 208 10.31 1.40 5.18
C LEU A 208 10.80 1.92 3.82
N ALA A 209 10.17 2.97 3.35
CA ALA A 209 10.55 3.69 2.15
C ALA A 209 10.56 5.18 2.42
N SER A 210 11.53 5.87 1.85
CA SER A 210 11.57 7.33 1.83
C SER A 210 10.63 7.83 0.75
N VAL A 211 9.70 8.70 1.13
CA VAL A 211 8.67 9.27 0.26
C VAL A 211 8.76 10.78 0.27
N GLU A 212 8.92 11.36 -0.91
CA GLU A 212 8.78 12.80 -1.14
C GLU A 212 7.53 13.03 -1.99
N LEU A 213 6.71 13.98 -1.59
CA LEU A 213 5.45 14.30 -2.24
C LEU A 213 5.31 15.81 -2.39
N ILE A 214 5.12 16.28 -3.62
CA ILE A 214 4.77 17.67 -3.91
C ILE A 214 3.31 17.72 -4.32
N VAL A 215 2.49 18.42 -3.54
CA VAL A 215 1.06 18.64 -3.79
C VAL A 215 0.85 20.02 -4.38
N ARG A 216 0.22 20.09 -5.54
CA ARG A 216 -0.16 21.35 -6.21
C ARG A 216 -1.67 21.41 -6.34
N ARG A 217 -2.29 22.39 -5.70
CA ARG A 217 -3.71 22.74 -5.87
C ARG A 217 -3.83 24.00 -6.69
N PRO A 218 -4.90 24.17 -7.49
CA PRO A 218 -5.15 25.44 -8.19
C PRO A 218 -5.25 26.60 -7.19
N GLY A 219 -4.49 27.68 -7.43
CA GLY A 219 -4.47 28.86 -6.58
C GLY A 219 -3.59 28.79 -5.34
N ASP A 220 -3.12 27.59 -4.94
CA ASP A 220 -2.29 27.43 -3.75
C ASP A 220 -0.78 27.38 -4.09
N ARG A 221 0.05 27.69 -3.10
CA ARG A 221 1.48 27.36 -3.17
C ARG A 221 1.67 25.85 -3.14
N ALA A 222 2.70 25.36 -3.84
CA ALA A 222 3.06 23.96 -3.77
C ALA A 222 3.45 23.58 -2.34
N LEU A 223 2.90 22.48 -1.84
CA LEU A 223 3.23 21.91 -0.54
C LEU A 223 4.14 20.70 -0.73
N THR A 224 5.29 20.71 -0.07
CA THR A 224 6.21 19.56 -0.05
C THR A 224 6.04 18.80 1.26
N LEU A 225 5.83 17.50 1.16
CA LEU A 225 5.69 16.58 2.27
C LEU A 225 6.75 15.47 2.13
N SER A 226 7.34 15.07 3.24
CA SER A 226 8.30 13.96 3.27
C SER A 226 8.01 13.01 4.42
N SER A 227 8.21 11.72 4.18
CA SER A 227 8.12 10.67 5.19
C SER A 227 9.20 9.61 4.91
N SER A 228 9.84 9.12 5.95
CA SER A 228 10.74 7.97 5.91
C SER A 228 10.04 6.66 6.32
N ARG A 229 8.72 6.66 6.35
CA ARG A 229 7.89 5.56 6.85
C ARG A 229 6.83 5.13 5.85
N GLY A 230 7.18 5.19 4.56
CA GLY A 230 6.34 4.64 3.52
C GLY A 230 6.46 3.12 3.45
N ALA A 231 5.35 2.42 3.19
CA ALA A 231 5.40 1.05 2.72
C ALA A 231 5.29 1.06 1.21
N TYR A 232 6.16 0.33 0.57
CA TYR A 232 6.24 0.25 -0.88
C TYR A 232 6.21 -1.20 -1.34
N GLU A 233 5.32 -1.50 -2.27
CA GLU A 233 5.22 -2.79 -2.91
C GLU A 233 5.31 -2.63 -4.42
N TYR A 234 6.15 -3.44 -5.06
CA TYR A 234 6.26 -3.53 -6.52
C TYR A 234 6.05 -4.97 -6.96
N GLY A 235 5.04 -5.19 -7.78
CA GLY A 235 4.75 -6.48 -8.37
C GLY A 235 4.67 -6.43 -9.90
N THR A 236 5.12 -7.49 -10.55
CA THR A 236 5.09 -7.60 -12.01
C THR A 236 5.07 -9.05 -12.46
N ARG A 237 4.53 -9.30 -13.66
CA ARG A 237 4.63 -10.59 -14.35
C ARG A 237 6.01 -10.82 -14.98
N ARG A 238 6.83 -9.79 -15.10
CA ARG A 238 8.17 -9.90 -15.64
C ARG A 238 9.10 -10.46 -14.58
N ASP A 239 10.09 -11.21 -15.02
CA ASP A 239 11.18 -11.61 -14.13
C ASP A 239 11.88 -10.38 -13.58
N MET A 240 12.30 -10.48 -12.33
CA MET A 240 13.10 -9.47 -11.64
C MET A 240 14.49 -10.06 -11.38
N PRO A 241 15.44 -9.92 -12.34
CA PRO A 241 16.77 -10.48 -12.19
C PRO A 241 17.46 -10.00 -10.91
N GLY A 242 18.12 -10.92 -10.21
CA GLY A 242 18.82 -10.61 -8.96
C GLY A 242 17.91 -10.50 -7.72
N ILE A 243 16.60 -10.66 -7.87
CA ILE A 243 15.67 -10.67 -6.74
C ILE A 243 15.20 -12.12 -6.50
N VAL A 244 15.63 -12.67 -5.38
CA VAL A 244 15.27 -14.05 -4.97
C VAL A 244 14.15 -13.97 -3.92
N PRO A 245 12.98 -14.60 -4.16
CA PRO A 245 11.93 -14.65 -3.17
C PRO A 245 12.39 -15.39 -1.91
N GLN A 246 12.07 -14.82 -0.76
CA GLN A 246 12.26 -15.48 0.52
C GLN A 246 11.14 -16.52 0.71
N PRO A 247 11.43 -17.66 1.37
CA PRO A 247 10.39 -18.59 1.75
C PRO A 247 9.36 -17.90 2.65
N LEU A 248 8.10 -18.31 2.53
CA LEU A 248 7.07 -17.83 3.45
C LEU A 248 7.36 -18.39 4.85
N PRO A 249 7.07 -17.62 5.92
CA PRO A 249 7.17 -18.13 7.29
C PRO A 249 6.27 -19.35 7.48
N GLU A 250 6.75 -20.30 8.28
CA GLU A 250 5.91 -21.39 8.77
C GLU A 250 4.88 -20.83 9.74
N GLY A 251 3.60 -21.18 9.53
CA GLY A 251 2.46 -20.72 10.35
C GLY A 251 2.27 -21.52 11.62
#